data_49b82e1ba236c70cc55e661a8f58a64c
#
_entry.id   49b82e1ba236c70cc55e661a8f58a64c
#
_cell.length_a   1.000
_cell.length_b   1.000
_cell.length_c   1.000
_cell.angle_alpha   90.00
_cell.angle_beta   90.00
_cell.angle_gamma   90.00
#
_symmetry.space_group_name_H-M   'P 1'
#
loop_
_entity.id
_entity.type
_entity.pdbx_description
1 polymer ?
#
loop_
_entity_poly.entity_id
_entity_poly.type
_entity_poly.pdbx_seq_one_letter_code
_entity_poly.pdbx_strand_id
1 'polypeptide(L)'
;MTNRLLCAFLFIFGLLIHPPAVLPGQIIVDSEKQFQLAFQALEKGEYQRAVVEFERFIHFFPEDEKVPRARYLIGVCYLRGKRYETARKFLEEVYRAYYPKPVSGKALFLIGESYFRQGFPEEAAGFFKKVIETYPQPELKNAAIYRLGWSRMQKDKWQEASKTFNLVEKSSRLYPSASDLSDKALMGEDLPYKSPTTAGVLAIVPGLGHVYTDRYKDGMVALLLNGLTIWAAVEAFNQDLNVLGGVLVALELGWYSGNIYSAINGAHKYNRKVRADFRRNLTDSLNLNLFTSREVPLGLALKIDF
;
A
#
# COMPACT_ATOMS: atom_id res chain seq x y z
N MET A 1 84.60 -32.17 -30.70
CA MET A 1 83.94 -32.17 -29.36
C MET A 1 83.18 -30.89 -29.03
N THR A 2 83.01 -29.95 -29.95
CA THR A 2 82.44 -28.60 -29.70
C THR A 2 80.91 -28.42 -29.94
N ASN A 3 80.28 -29.35 -30.70
CA ASN A 3 78.85 -29.21 -31.04
C ASN A 3 77.86 -29.81 -30.02
N ARG A 4 78.32 -30.67 -29.10
CA ARG A 4 77.44 -31.28 -28.10
C ARG A 4 77.24 -30.38 -26.87
N LEU A 5 78.14 -29.48 -26.56
CA LEU A 5 78.02 -28.56 -25.46
C LEU A 5 77.16 -27.35 -25.80
N LEU A 6 77.08 -26.93 -27.05
CA LEU A 6 76.25 -25.81 -27.50
C LEU A 6 74.74 -26.20 -27.50
N CYS A 7 74.39 -27.45 -27.83
CA CYS A 7 72.97 -27.91 -27.76
C CYS A 7 72.49 -28.07 -26.32
N ALA A 8 73.36 -28.43 -25.37
CA ALA A 8 72.99 -28.59 -23.98
C ALA A 8 72.71 -27.17 -23.30
N PHE A 9 73.47 -26.11 -23.72
CA PHE A 9 73.28 -24.80 -23.23
C PHE A 9 72.01 -24.09 -23.74
N LEU A 10 71.61 -24.38 -24.97
CA LEU A 10 70.35 -23.87 -25.54
C LEU A 10 69.11 -24.56 -24.95
N PHE A 11 69.23 -25.84 -24.51
CA PHE A 11 68.09 -26.54 -23.84
C PHE A 11 67.92 -26.08 -22.39
N ILE A 12 68.95 -25.68 -21.69
CA ILE A 12 68.87 -25.17 -20.31
C ILE A 12 68.36 -23.71 -20.30
N PHE A 13 68.67 -22.90 -21.31
CA PHE A 13 68.19 -21.54 -21.42
C PHE A 13 66.74 -21.43 -21.89
N GLY A 14 66.21 -22.43 -22.61
CA GLY A 14 64.83 -22.54 -23.05
C GLY A 14 63.84 -22.91 -21.92
N LEU A 15 64.32 -23.48 -20.81
CA LEU A 15 63.51 -23.87 -19.66
C LEU A 15 63.30 -22.75 -18.61
N LEU A 16 64.00 -21.62 -18.74
CA LEU A 16 63.94 -20.51 -17.79
C LEU A 16 63.09 -19.33 -18.24
N ILE A 17 62.46 -19.39 -19.42
CA ILE A 17 61.57 -18.34 -19.90
C ILE A 17 60.13 -18.90 -20.03
N HIS A 18 59.63 -19.57 -18.99
CA HIS A 18 58.21 -19.71 -18.85
C HIS A 18 57.76 -18.47 -18.10
N PRO A 19 56.85 -17.62 -18.68
CA PRO A 19 56.23 -16.58 -17.91
C PRO A 19 55.53 -17.25 -16.71
N PRO A 20 55.61 -16.65 -15.51
CA PRO A 20 54.94 -17.23 -14.38
C PRO A 20 53.49 -17.44 -14.76
N ALA A 21 53.00 -18.70 -14.60
CA ALA A 21 51.62 -19.00 -14.78
C ALA A 21 50.84 -18.00 -13.86
N VAL A 22 50.14 -17.06 -14.48
CA VAL A 22 49.22 -16.18 -13.75
C VAL A 22 48.13 -17.11 -13.30
N LEU A 23 48.23 -17.62 -12.06
CA LEU A 23 47.14 -18.31 -11.42
C LEU A 23 45.94 -17.38 -11.47
N PRO A 24 44.82 -17.79 -12.03
CA PRO A 24 43.63 -16.97 -11.99
C PRO A 24 43.38 -16.61 -10.51
N GLY A 25 43.43 -15.31 -10.19
CA GLY A 25 43.22 -14.87 -8.83
C GLY A 25 41.91 -15.49 -8.34
N GLN A 26 41.99 -16.28 -7.27
CA GLN A 26 40.78 -16.77 -6.63
C GLN A 26 40.01 -15.57 -6.15
N ILE A 27 38.85 -15.30 -6.77
CA ILE A 27 37.90 -14.32 -6.25
C ILE A 27 37.26 -14.96 -5.01
N ILE A 28 37.82 -14.69 -3.85
CA ILE A 28 37.21 -15.08 -2.57
C ILE A 28 35.99 -14.21 -2.40
N VAL A 29 34.81 -14.75 -2.68
CA VAL A 29 33.54 -14.10 -2.40
C VAL A 29 33.31 -14.22 -0.89
N ASP A 30 33.27 -13.08 -0.21
CA ASP A 30 33.00 -12.98 1.23
C ASP A 30 31.48 -12.86 1.42
N SER A 31 30.90 -13.73 2.28
CA SER A 31 29.45 -13.74 2.54
C SER A 31 28.95 -12.42 3.10
N GLU A 32 29.71 -11.81 4.02
CA GLU A 32 29.35 -10.50 4.58
C GLU A 32 29.34 -9.41 3.53
N LYS A 33 30.38 -9.33 2.70
CA LYS A 33 30.46 -8.34 1.63
C LYS A 33 29.35 -8.52 0.59
N GLN A 34 29.02 -9.76 0.23
CA GLN A 34 27.94 -10.05 -0.71
C GLN A 34 26.58 -9.65 -0.14
N PHE A 35 26.33 -9.95 1.14
CA PHE A 35 25.10 -9.55 1.82
C PHE A 35 24.99 -8.02 1.91
N GLN A 36 26.10 -7.32 2.28
CA GLN A 36 26.13 -5.87 2.36
C GLN A 36 25.93 -5.20 1.00
N LEU A 37 26.44 -5.77 -0.10
CA LEU A 37 26.18 -5.26 -1.45
C LEU A 37 24.70 -5.29 -1.79
N ALA A 38 24.02 -6.41 -1.50
CA ALA A 38 22.59 -6.55 -1.69
C ALA A 38 21.80 -5.55 -0.84
N PHE A 39 22.20 -5.39 0.42
CA PHE A 39 21.56 -4.46 1.36
C PHE A 39 21.72 -2.99 0.94
N GLN A 40 22.90 -2.59 0.49
CA GLN A 40 23.15 -1.25 -0.05
C GLN A 40 22.29 -0.95 -1.29
N ALA A 41 22.10 -1.93 -2.18
CA ALA A 41 21.20 -1.78 -3.33
C ALA A 41 19.75 -1.55 -2.88
N LEU A 42 19.30 -2.28 -1.86
CA LEU A 42 17.98 -2.07 -1.26
C LEU A 42 17.82 -0.66 -0.66
N GLU A 43 18.82 -0.17 0.09
CA GLU A 43 18.80 1.17 0.68
C GLU A 43 18.77 2.28 -0.37
N LYS A 44 19.48 2.09 -1.50
CA LYS A 44 19.45 3.01 -2.65
C LYS A 44 18.15 2.97 -3.44
N GLY A 45 17.22 2.05 -3.13
CA GLY A 45 15.98 1.86 -3.90
C GLY A 45 16.17 1.07 -5.21
N GLU A 46 17.34 0.48 -5.45
CA GLU A 46 17.66 -0.36 -6.59
C GLU A 46 17.07 -1.77 -6.38
N TYR A 47 15.74 -1.86 -6.20
CA TYR A 47 15.08 -3.08 -5.71
C TYR A 47 15.35 -4.31 -6.55
N GLN A 48 15.36 -4.18 -7.89
CA GLN A 48 15.61 -5.32 -8.77
C GLN A 48 17.04 -5.81 -8.63
N ARG A 49 18.01 -4.91 -8.51
CA ARG A 49 19.41 -5.26 -8.26
C ARG A 49 19.58 -5.93 -6.89
N ALA A 50 18.93 -5.38 -5.87
CA ALA A 50 18.97 -5.96 -4.52
C ALA A 50 18.45 -7.40 -4.51
N VAL A 51 17.37 -7.71 -5.24
CA VAL A 51 16.84 -9.08 -5.40
C VAL A 51 17.92 -9.99 -5.97
N VAL A 52 18.54 -9.61 -7.09
CA VAL A 52 19.58 -10.42 -7.75
C VAL A 52 20.78 -10.67 -6.82
N GLU A 53 21.21 -9.62 -6.08
CA GLU A 53 22.35 -9.78 -5.17
C GLU A 53 22.00 -10.60 -3.92
N PHE A 54 20.77 -10.55 -3.40
CA PHE A 54 20.31 -11.46 -2.34
C PHE A 54 20.18 -12.90 -2.83
N GLU A 55 19.66 -13.14 -4.04
CA GLU A 55 19.59 -14.48 -4.65
C GLU A 55 21.00 -15.05 -4.87
N ARG A 56 21.95 -14.22 -5.32
CA ARG A 56 23.36 -14.60 -5.45
C ARG A 56 23.96 -14.96 -4.09
N PHE A 57 23.68 -14.17 -3.04
CA PHE A 57 24.12 -14.49 -1.68
C PHE A 57 23.57 -15.85 -1.23
N ILE A 58 22.28 -16.11 -1.40
CA ILE A 58 21.64 -17.38 -1.02
C ILE A 58 22.24 -18.56 -1.78
N HIS A 59 22.54 -18.35 -3.07
CA HIS A 59 23.12 -19.39 -3.92
C HIS A 59 24.53 -19.79 -3.50
N PHE A 60 25.39 -18.81 -3.21
CA PHE A 60 26.78 -19.07 -2.84
C PHE A 60 26.97 -19.47 -1.37
N PHE A 61 26.05 -19.04 -0.50
CA PHE A 61 26.13 -19.26 0.94
C PHE A 61 24.81 -19.83 1.51
N PRO A 62 24.37 -21.01 1.05
CA PRO A 62 23.07 -21.56 1.41
C PRO A 62 22.91 -21.88 2.89
N GLU A 63 24.04 -22.14 3.60
CA GLU A 63 24.06 -22.46 5.03
C GLU A 63 24.35 -21.25 5.93
N ASP A 64 24.53 -20.05 5.36
CA ASP A 64 24.77 -18.84 6.16
C ASP A 64 23.53 -18.48 7.00
N GLU A 65 23.77 -18.09 8.25
CA GLU A 65 22.70 -17.70 9.21
C GLU A 65 21.83 -16.54 8.71
N LYS A 66 22.31 -15.76 7.76
CA LYS A 66 21.59 -14.63 7.16
C LYS A 66 20.64 -15.04 6.03
N VAL A 67 20.65 -16.31 5.58
CA VAL A 67 19.77 -16.78 4.49
C VAL A 67 18.29 -16.51 4.78
N PRO A 68 17.74 -16.79 5.97
CA PRO A 68 16.35 -16.42 6.28
C PRO A 68 16.08 -14.93 6.16
N ARG A 69 17.05 -14.09 6.56
CA ARG A 69 16.98 -12.64 6.43
C ARG A 69 17.04 -12.19 4.98
N ALA A 70 17.95 -12.78 4.17
CA ALA A 70 18.06 -12.48 2.74
C ALA A 70 16.75 -12.78 1.99
N ARG A 71 16.14 -13.95 2.22
CA ARG A 71 14.83 -14.33 1.65
C ARG A 71 13.73 -13.34 2.04
N TYR A 72 13.68 -12.95 3.32
CA TYR A 72 12.74 -11.94 3.78
C TYR A 72 12.97 -10.58 3.08
N LEU A 73 14.23 -10.15 2.90
CA LEU A 73 14.57 -8.88 2.24
C LEU A 73 14.25 -8.88 0.74
N ILE A 74 14.25 -10.03 0.07
CA ILE A 74 13.71 -10.15 -1.30
C ILE A 74 12.22 -9.78 -1.30
N GLY A 75 11.43 -10.29 -0.34
CA GLY A 75 10.03 -9.89 -0.17
C GLY A 75 9.85 -8.39 0.07
N VAL A 76 10.73 -7.77 0.88
CA VAL A 76 10.77 -6.31 1.09
C VAL A 76 11.05 -5.56 -0.21
N CYS A 77 12.02 -6.03 -1.03
CA CYS A 77 12.34 -5.42 -2.32
C CYS A 77 11.10 -5.38 -3.24
N TYR A 78 10.40 -6.51 -3.37
CA TYR A 78 9.18 -6.57 -4.18
C TYR A 78 8.08 -5.67 -3.63
N LEU A 79 7.90 -5.62 -2.29
CA LEU A 79 6.91 -4.76 -1.65
C LEU A 79 7.20 -3.28 -1.90
N ARG A 80 8.44 -2.84 -1.71
CA ARG A 80 8.88 -1.46 -1.98
C ARG A 80 8.79 -1.11 -3.47
N GLY A 81 9.07 -2.07 -4.34
CA GLY A 81 8.89 -1.96 -5.78
C GLY A 81 7.42 -2.01 -6.23
N LYS A 82 6.46 -2.00 -5.31
CA LYS A 82 5.00 -2.07 -5.56
C LYS A 82 4.55 -3.34 -6.31
N ARG A 83 5.37 -4.39 -6.33
CA ARG A 83 5.04 -5.71 -6.91
C ARG A 83 4.39 -6.58 -5.83
N TYR A 84 3.22 -6.17 -5.39
CA TYR A 84 2.57 -6.71 -4.19
C TYR A 84 2.29 -8.22 -4.24
N GLU A 85 1.81 -8.75 -5.36
CA GLU A 85 1.54 -10.18 -5.50
C GLU A 85 2.81 -11.03 -5.43
N THR A 86 3.86 -10.59 -6.12
CA THR A 86 5.17 -11.25 -6.06
C THR A 86 5.73 -11.19 -4.64
N ALA A 87 5.62 -10.03 -3.97
CA ALA A 87 6.04 -9.89 -2.58
C ALA A 87 5.31 -10.90 -1.67
N ARG A 88 3.98 -11.04 -1.80
CA ARG A 88 3.21 -11.99 -0.99
C ARG A 88 3.66 -13.43 -1.21
N LYS A 89 3.88 -13.86 -2.45
CA LYS A 89 4.36 -15.22 -2.75
C LYS A 89 5.69 -15.52 -2.03
N PHE A 90 6.68 -14.65 -2.18
CA PHE A 90 7.98 -14.81 -1.51
C PHE A 90 7.85 -14.77 0.03
N LEU A 91 7.05 -13.85 0.56
CA LEU A 91 6.86 -13.72 2.00
C LEU A 91 6.09 -14.91 2.59
N GLU A 92 5.16 -15.51 1.85
CA GLU A 92 4.49 -16.75 2.26
C GLU A 92 5.45 -17.94 2.33
N GLU A 93 6.38 -18.05 1.38
CA GLU A 93 7.44 -19.06 1.41
C GLU A 93 8.31 -18.86 2.65
N VAL A 94 8.72 -17.62 2.95
CA VAL A 94 9.47 -17.29 4.17
C VAL A 94 8.67 -17.63 5.43
N TYR A 95 7.39 -17.28 5.46
CA TYR A 95 6.52 -17.61 6.58
C TYR A 95 6.47 -19.12 6.84
N ARG A 96 6.23 -19.92 5.81
CA ARG A 96 6.13 -21.39 5.91
C ARG A 96 7.45 -22.05 6.29
N ALA A 97 8.54 -21.61 5.66
CA ALA A 97 9.86 -22.22 5.84
C ALA A 97 10.46 -21.96 7.24
N TYR A 98 10.11 -20.83 7.84
CA TYR A 98 10.75 -20.40 9.09
C TYR A 98 9.80 -20.28 10.31
N TYR A 99 8.56 -20.77 10.18
CA TYR A 99 7.64 -20.80 11.31
C TYR A 99 8.18 -21.71 12.44
N PRO A 100 8.10 -21.31 13.72
CA PRO A 100 7.57 -20.05 14.28
C PRO A 100 8.65 -19.00 14.57
N LYS A 101 9.79 -18.99 13.86
CA LYS A 101 10.90 -18.04 14.09
C LYS A 101 10.46 -16.57 13.90
N PRO A 102 11.14 -15.59 14.52
CA PRO A 102 10.79 -14.17 14.41
C PRO A 102 10.69 -13.64 12.98
N VAL A 103 11.51 -14.18 12.06
CA VAL A 103 11.50 -13.78 10.63
C VAL A 103 10.17 -14.12 9.95
N SER A 104 9.52 -15.23 10.34
CA SER A 104 8.22 -15.60 9.79
C SER A 104 7.11 -14.66 10.26
N GLY A 105 7.18 -14.16 11.50
CA GLY A 105 6.26 -13.13 11.99
C GLY A 105 6.39 -11.82 11.22
N LYS A 106 7.62 -11.42 10.92
CA LYS A 106 7.89 -10.25 10.08
C LYS A 106 7.36 -10.43 8.64
N ALA A 107 7.54 -11.63 8.08
CA ALA A 107 6.99 -11.94 6.75
C ALA A 107 5.46 -11.86 6.76
N LEU A 108 4.80 -12.44 7.76
CA LEU A 108 3.35 -12.38 7.92
C LEU A 108 2.83 -10.94 8.05
N PHE A 109 3.54 -10.10 8.81
CA PHE A 109 3.24 -8.67 8.93
C PHE A 109 3.31 -7.97 7.56
N LEU A 110 4.36 -8.23 6.77
CA LEU A 110 4.52 -7.62 5.45
C LEU A 110 3.49 -8.11 4.42
N ILE A 111 2.98 -9.33 4.55
CA ILE A 111 1.84 -9.79 3.76
C ILE A 111 0.63 -8.90 4.06
N GLY A 112 0.31 -8.68 5.33
CA GLY A 112 -0.73 -7.74 5.75
C GLY A 112 -0.50 -6.32 5.22
N GLU A 113 0.74 -5.82 5.31
CA GLU A 113 1.12 -4.52 4.78
C GLU A 113 0.92 -4.41 3.26
N SER A 114 1.16 -5.48 2.51
CA SER A 114 0.93 -5.50 1.07
C SER A 114 -0.54 -5.35 0.71
N TYR A 115 -1.44 -6.02 1.45
CA TYR A 115 -2.88 -5.86 1.28
C TYR A 115 -3.35 -4.46 1.67
N PHE A 116 -2.83 -3.94 2.80
CA PHE A 116 -3.15 -2.60 3.25
C PHE A 116 -2.83 -1.53 2.19
N ARG A 117 -1.64 -1.61 1.58
CA ARG A 117 -1.20 -0.67 0.53
C ARG A 117 -1.96 -0.80 -0.78
N GLN A 118 -2.55 -1.95 -1.05
CA GLN A 118 -3.42 -2.16 -2.20
C GLN A 118 -4.87 -1.70 -1.95
N GLY A 119 -5.20 -1.23 -0.75
CA GLY A 119 -6.56 -0.82 -0.40
C GLY A 119 -7.49 -1.97 -0.01
N PHE A 120 -6.94 -3.09 0.47
CA PHE A 120 -7.65 -4.25 1.01
C PHE A 120 -7.50 -4.32 2.55
N PRO A 121 -8.11 -3.37 3.30
CA PRO A 121 -7.90 -3.27 4.75
C PRO A 121 -8.49 -4.42 5.56
N GLU A 122 -9.51 -5.12 5.07
CA GLU A 122 -10.10 -6.28 5.78
C GLU A 122 -9.13 -7.47 5.73
N GLU A 123 -8.56 -7.77 4.57
CA GLU A 123 -7.55 -8.81 4.39
C GLU A 123 -6.31 -8.47 5.23
N ALA A 124 -5.85 -7.23 5.16
CA ALA A 124 -4.74 -6.75 5.97
C ALA A 124 -4.99 -6.96 7.48
N ALA A 125 -6.19 -6.62 7.96
CA ALA A 125 -6.58 -6.79 9.35
C ALA A 125 -6.50 -8.25 9.81
N GLY A 126 -6.86 -9.21 8.94
CA GLY A 126 -6.73 -10.64 9.21
C GLY A 126 -5.28 -11.05 9.48
N PHE A 127 -4.35 -10.59 8.65
CA PHE A 127 -2.92 -10.87 8.83
C PHE A 127 -2.35 -10.20 10.09
N PHE A 128 -2.70 -8.93 10.37
CA PHE A 128 -2.23 -8.25 11.56
C PHE A 128 -2.74 -8.90 12.85
N LYS A 129 -4.01 -9.35 12.89
CA LYS A 129 -4.54 -10.12 14.03
C LYS A 129 -3.73 -11.40 14.24
N LYS A 130 -3.47 -12.16 13.18
CA LYS A 130 -2.66 -13.38 13.27
C LYS A 130 -1.26 -13.11 13.79
N VAL A 131 -0.63 -11.98 13.41
CA VAL A 131 0.67 -11.56 13.98
C VAL A 131 0.55 -11.32 15.48
N ILE A 132 -0.47 -10.57 15.92
CA ILE A 132 -0.70 -10.23 17.34
C ILE A 132 -0.89 -11.48 18.19
N GLU A 133 -1.61 -12.47 17.69
CA GLU A 133 -1.95 -13.71 18.38
C GLU A 133 -0.77 -14.69 18.44
N THR A 134 0.05 -14.74 17.39
CA THR A 134 1.08 -15.77 17.21
C THR A 134 2.45 -15.35 17.70
N TYR A 135 2.79 -14.05 17.59
CA TYR A 135 4.15 -13.56 17.83
C TYR A 135 4.20 -12.58 18.99
N PRO A 136 4.81 -13.01 20.13
CA PRO A 136 4.80 -12.23 21.37
C PRO A 136 5.80 -11.07 21.40
N GLN A 137 6.70 -10.96 20.39
CA GLN A 137 7.73 -9.92 20.35
C GLN A 137 7.07 -8.52 20.40
N PRO A 138 7.35 -7.70 21.46
CA PRO A 138 6.62 -6.45 21.71
C PRO A 138 6.66 -5.48 20.52
N GLU A 139 7.79 -5.33 19.86
CA GLU A 139 7.94 -4.42 18.71
C GLU A 139 7.05 -4.82 17.52
N LEU A 140 7.06 -6.10 17.17
CA LEU A 140 6.25 -6.61 16.06
C LEU A 140 4.77 -6.59 16.41
N LYS A 141 4.41 -6.98 17.64
CA LYS A 141 3.05 -6.98 18.15
C LYS A 141 2.46 -5.56 18.15
N ASN A 142 3.18 -4.59 18.70
CA ASN A 142 2.74 -3.19 18.72
C ASN A 142 2.61 -2.60 17.31
N ALA A 143 3.52 -2.94 16.38
CA ALA A 143 3.40 -2.54 14.99
C ALA A 143 2.15 -3.14 14.33
N ALA A 144 1.84 -4.41 14.59
CA ALA A 144 0.65 -5.07 14.06
C ALA A 144 -0.64 -4.48 14.66
N ILE A 145 -0.69 -4.18 15.96
CA ILE A 145 -1.80 -3.47 16.59
C ILE A 145 -2.01 -2.10 15.94
N TYR A 146 -0.95 -1.34 15.76
CA TYR A 146 -1.02 -0.03 15.14
C TYR A 146 -1.57 -0.10 13.70
N ARG A 147 -1.12 -1.06 12.90
CA ARG A 147 -1.62 -1.28 11.53
C ARG A 147 -3.04 -1.81 11.50
N LEU A 148 -3.43 -2.62 12.45
CA LEU A 148 -4.82 -3.06 12.61
C LEU A 148 -5.74 -1.86 12.92
N GLY A 149 -5.31 -0.92 13.75
CA GLY A 149 -6.03 0.33 14.01
C GLY A 149 -6.26 1.13 12.72
N TRP A 150 -5.23 1.30 11.90
CA TRP A 150 -5.35 1.95 10.59
C TRP A 150 -6.25 1.20 9.61
N SER A 151 -6.22 -0.13 9.61
CA SER A 151 -7.11 -0.94 8.78
C SER A 151 -8.57 -0.71 9.15
N ARG A 152 -8.87 -0.58 10.46
CA ARG A 152 -10.21 -0.24 10.95
C ARG A 152 -10.64 1.17 10.58
N MET A 153 -9.71 2.15 10.67
CA MET A 153 -9.97 3.52 10.22
C MET A 153 -10.31 3.60 8.72
N GLN A 154 -9.62 2.83 7.88
CA GLN A 154 -9.92 2.79 6.45
C GLN A 154 -11.34 2.26 6.15
N LYS A 155 -11.92 1.50 7.07
CA LYS A 155 -13.29 0.98 6.98
C LYS A 155 -14.30 1.81 7.75
N ASP A 156 -13.93 3.02 8.16
CA ASP A 156 -14.77 3.93 8.95
C ASP A 156 -15.25 3.33 10.28
N LYS A 157 -14.53 2.33 10.82
CA LYS A 157 -14.79 1.68 12.12
C LYS A 157 -14.07 2.46 13.23
N TRP A 158 -14.52 3.69 13.47
CA TRP A 158 -13.82 4.67 14.30
C TRP A 158 -13.63 4.23 15.74
N GLN A 159 -14.69 3.75 16.41
CA GLN A 159 -14.59 3.24 17.79
C GLN A 159 -13.69 2.03 17.90
N GLU A 160 -13.78 1.10 16.92
CA GLU A 160 -12.91 -0.08 16.92
C GLU A 160 -11.44 0.33 16.69
N ALA A 161 -11.20 1.33 15.84
CA ALA A 161 -9.87 1.86 15.59
C ALA A 161 -9.29 2.49 16.86
N SER A 162 -10.04 3.35 17.53
CA SER A 162 -9.66 3.96 18.81
C SER A 162 -9.30 2.90 19.84
N LYS A 163 -10.19 1.93 20.10
CA LYS A 163 -9.94 0.82 21.01
C LYS A 163 -8.67 0.04 20.64
N THR A 164 -8.39 -0.11 19.34
CA THR A 164 -7.21 -0.83 18.89
C THR A 164 -5.93 -0.05 19.13
N PHE A 165 -5.90 1.24 18.81
CA PHE A 165 -4.73 2.07 19.08
C PHE A 165 -4.37 2.11 20.56
N ASN A 166 -5.36 2.08 21.45
CA ASN A 166 -5.15 2.02 22.91
C ASN A 166 -4.53 0.72 23.41
N LEU A 167 -4.47 -0.34 22.58
CA LEU A 167 -3.76 -1.58 22.92
C LEU A 167 -2.25 -1.49 22.71
N VAL A 168 -1.75 -0.42 22.09
CA VAL A 168 -0.31 -0.20 21.93
C VAL A 168 0.31 0.07 23.29
N GLU A 169 1.36 -0.69 23.63
CA GLU A 169 2.02 -0.58 24.92
C GLU A 169 2.70 0.77 25.12
N LYS A 170 2.62 1.34 26.33
CA LYS A 170 3.21 2.64 26.68
C LYS A 170 4.72 2.71 26.47
N SER A 171 5.40 1.58 26.57
CA SER A 171 6.84 1.43 26.31
C SER A 171 7.20 1.51 24.81
N SER A 172 6.22 1.33 23.93
CA SER A 172 6.43 1.34 22.49
C SER A 172 6.69 2.75 21.97
N ARG A 173 7.62 2.87 21.01
CA ARG A 173 7.84 4.12 20.27
C ARG A 173 6.61 4.57 19.48
N LEU A 174 5.68 3.67 19.21
CA LEU A 174 4.42 3.97 18.51
C LEU A 174 3.36 4.55 19.45
N TYR A 175 3.54 4.46 20.77
CA TYR A 175 2.53 4.85 21.74
C TYR A 175 2.06 6.31 21.62
N PRO A 176 2.94 7.31 21.51
CA PRO A 176 2.48 8.71 21.37
C PRO A 176 1.59 8.92 20.14
N SER A 177 1.97 8.33 19.02
CA SER A 177 1.17 8.39 17.78
C SER A 177 -0.12 7.57 17.89
N ALA A 178 -0.08 6.40 18.52
CA ALA A 178 -1.26 5.56 18.71
C ALA A 178 -2.28 6.23 19.65
N SER A 179 -1.82 6.86 20.73
CA SER A 179 -2.68 7.62 21.66
C SER A 179 -3.38 8.79 20.97
N ASP A 180 -2.63 9.59 20.21
CA ASP A 180 -3.19 10.71 19.43
C ASP A 180 -4.21 10.23 18.36
N LEU A 181 -3.89 9.12 17.68
CA LEU A 181 -4.80 8.50 16.72
C LEU A 181 -6.05 7.91 17.37
N SER A 182 -5.94 7.39 18.58
CA SER A 182 -7.10 6.89 19.34
C SER A 182 -8.11 8.00 19.58
N ASP A 183 -7.66 9.16 20.05
CA ASP A 183 -8.51 10.30 20.33
C ASP A 183 -9.10 10.89 19.04
N LYS A 184 -8.26 11.06 18.02
CA LYS A 184 -8.68 11.58 16.71
C LYS A 184 -9.62 10.63 15.97
N ALA A 185 -9.49 9.32 16.13
CA ALA A 185 -10.40 8.36 15.51
C ALA A 185 -11.84 8.59 15.94
N LEU A 186 -12.08 8.93 17.20
CA LEU A 186 -13.43 9.22 17.70
C LEU A 186 -14.07 10.43 17.03
N MET A 187 -13.29 11.42 16.61
CA MET A 187 -13.80 12.57 15.84
C MET A 187 -14.37 12.15 14.47
N GLY A 188 -14.03 10.96 14.00
CA GLY A 188 -14.57 10.40 12.76
C GLY A 188 -16.09 10.12 12.83
N GLU A 189 -16.65 9.98 14.02
CA GLU A 189 -18.10 9.78 14.22
C GLU A 189 -18.90 11.06 14.00
N ASP A 190 -18.31 12.20 14.30
CA ASP A 190 -18.94 13.52 14.21
C ASP A 190 -18.72 14.19 12.85
N LEU A 191 -18.18 13.45 11.86
CA LEU A 191 -17.95 14.01 10.53
C LEU A 191 -19.27 14.41 9.86
N PRO A 192 -19.28 15.54 9.14
CA PRO A 192 -20.45 15.97 8.36
C PRO A 192 -20.97 14.86 7.45
N TYR A 193 -22.26 14.59 7.52
CA TYR A 193 -22.92 13.53 6.77
C TYR A 193 -24.12 14.08 6.00
N LYS A 194 -24.22 13.72 4.73
CA LYS A 194 -25.39 14.01 3.88
C LYS A 194 -26.16 12.72 3.63
N SER A 195 -27.42 12.70 4.03
CA SER A 195 -28.29 11.51 3.84
C SER A 195 -28.61 11.32 2.35
N PRO A 196 -28.28 10.16 1.75
CA PRO A 196 -28.66 9.86 0.37
C PRO A 196 -30.19 9.84 0.17
N THR A 197 -30.94 9.35 1.16
CA THR A 197 -32.41 9.36 1.13
C THR A 197 -32.96 10.78 1.11
N THR A 198 -32.44 11.66 1.98
CA THR A 198 -32.84 13.08 2.00
C THR A 198 -32.50 13.78 0.68
N ALA A 199 -31.33 13.49 0.10
CA ALA A 199 -30.95 14.01 -1.23
C ALA A 199 -31.94 13.57 -2.32
N GLY A 200 -32.36 12.29 -2.30
CA GLY A 200 -33.36 11.74 -3.24
C GLY A 200 -34.73 12.36 -3.06
N VAL A 201 -35.21 12.49 -1.82
CA VAL A 201 -36.51 13.12 -1.53
C VAL A 201 -36.51 14.61 -1.94
N LEU A 202 -35.47 15.36 -1.62
CA LEU A 202 -35.36 16.76 -2.04
C LEU A 202 -35.27 16.90 -3.57
N ALA A 203 -34.74 15.91 -4.28
CA ALA A 203 -34.62 15.92 -5.74
C ALA A 203 -36.00 15.74 -6.46
N ILE A 204 -37.09 15.48 -5.72
CA ILE A 204 -38.47 15.56 -6.23
C ILE A 204 -38.75 16.98 -6.74
N VAL A 205 -38.19 17.99 -6.09
CA VAL A 205 -38.13 19.34 -6.68
C VAL A 205 -36.78 19.43 -7.43
N PRO A 206 -36.81 19.57 -8.77
CA PRO A 206 -35.61 19.56 -9.57
C PRO A 206 -34.56 20.55 -9.05
N GLY A 207 -33.34 20.06 -8.85
CA GLY A 207 -32.22 20.87 -8.37
C GLY A 207 -32.03 20.87 -6.83
N LEU A 208 -33.07 20.76 -5.99
CA LEU A 208 -32.92 20.85 -4.53
C LEU A 208 -32.03 19.73 -3.94
N GLY A 209 -32.11 18.52 -4.45
CA GLY A 209 -31.24 17.43 -4.02
C GLY A 209 -29.76 17.68 -4.32
N HIS A 210 -29.46 18.39 -5.41
CA HIS A 210 -28.10 18.83 -5.73
C HIS A 210 -27.63 19.95 -4.80
N VAL A 211 -28.47 20.94 -4.53
CA VAL A 211 -28.19 22.02 -3.55
C VAL A 211 -27.88 21.44 -2.17
N TYR A 212 -28.67 20.45 -1.74
CA TYR A 212 -28.42 19.77 -0.45
C TYR A 212 -27.02 19.12 -0.41
N THR A 213 -26.49 18.66 -1.54
CA THR A 213 -25.17 18.03 -1.64
C THR A 213 -24.05 19.01 -2.04
N ASP A 214 -24.26 20.33 -1.89
CA ASP A 214 -23.35 21.44 -2.19
C ASP A 214 -22.96 21.53 -3.69
N ARG A 215 -23.83 21.00 -4.57
CA ARG A 215 -23.66 21.01 -6.02
C ARG A 215 -24.56 22.06 -6.67
N TYR A 216 -24.37 23.32 -6.31
CA TYR A 216 -25.26 24.43 -6.71
C TYR A 216 -25.39 24.61 -8.23
N LYS A 217 -24.28 24.45 -8.98
CA LYS A 217 -24.29 24.55 -10.44
C LYS A 217 -25.17 23.46 -11.08
N ASP A 218 -24.99 22.22 -10.62
CA ASP A 218 -25.78 21.09 -11.10
C ASP A 218 -27.25 21.24 -10.71
N GLY A 219 -27.52 21.80 -9.53
CA GLY A 219 -28.86 22.11 -9.06
C GLY A 219 -29.56 23.12 -9.97
N MET A 220 -28.87 24.18 -10.37
CA MET A 220 -29.43 25.17 -11.29
C MET A 220 -29.69 24.58 -12.67
N VAL A 221 -28.77 23.79 -13.21
CA VAL A 221 -28.96 23.12 -14.50
C VAL A 221 -30.16 22.17 -14.45
N ALA A 222 -30.27 21.40 -13.38
CA ALA A 222 -31.40 20.47 -13.20
C ALA A 222 -32.75 21.22 -13.12
N LEU A 223 -32.79 22.34 -12.37
CA LEU A 223 -33.99 23.17 -12.27
C LEU A 223 -34.42 23.73 -13.62
N LEU A 224 -33.48 24.35 -14.35
CA LEU A 224 -33.77 24.97 -15.64
C LEU A 224 -34.19 23.92 -16.69
N LEU A 225 -33.47 22.85 -16.78
CA LEU A 225 -33.70 21.82 -17.80
C LEU A 225 -35.05 21.13 -17.59
N ASN A 226 -35.31 20.63 -16.37
CA ASN A 226 -36.61 19.99 -16.05
C ASN A 226 -37.75 21.00 -16.12
N GLY A 227 -37.56 22.22 -15.59
CA GLY A 227 -38.59 23.26 -15.64
C GLY A 227 -38.99 23.66 -17.05
N LEU A 228 -37.98 23.84 -17.95
CA LEU A 228 -38.26 24.18 -19.36
C LEU A 228 -38.92 23.03 -20.12
N THR A 229 -38.51 21.77 -19.87
CA THR A 229 -39.10 20.59 -20.53
C THR A 229 -40.54 20.37 -20.08
N ILE A 230 -40.82 20.51 -18.78
CA ILE A 230 -42.19 20.41 -18.23
C ILE A 230 -43.06 21.51 -18.83
N TRP A 231 -42.57 22.74 -18.84
CA TRP A 231 -43.30 23.86 -19.45
C TRP A 231 -43.57 23.62 -20.93
N ALA A 232 -42.58 23.18 -21.71
CA ALA A 232 -42.73 22.90 -23.14
C ALA A 232 -43.72 21.74 -23.38
N ALA A 233 -43.74 20.71 -22.54
CA ALA A 233 -44.68 19.63 -22.63
C ALA A 233 -46.13 20.10 -22.40
N VAL A 234 -46.37 20.92 -21.36
CA VAL A 234 -47.67 21.51 -21.07
C VAL A 234 -48.11 22.39 -22.22
N GLU A 235 -47.25 23.22 -22.77
CA GLU A 235 -47.58 24.12 -23.89
C GLU A 235 -47.92 23.34 -25.14
N ALA A 236 -47.16 22.25 -25.45
CA ALA A 236 -47.48 21.35 -26.57
C ALA A 236 -48.87 20.76 -26.48
N PHE A 237 -49.31 20.33 -25.26
CA PHE A 237 -50.69 19.84 -25.08
C PHE A 237 -51.72 20.95 -25.21
N ASN A 238 -51.45 22.16 -24.72
CA ASN A 238 -52.35 23.32 -24.85
C ASN A 238 -52.57 23.71 -26.30
N GLN A 239 -51.61 23.42 -27.20
CA GLN A 239 -51.69 23.68 -28.65
C GLN A 239 -52.14 22.46 -29.47
N ASP A 240 -52.74 21.44 -28.81
CA ASP A 240 -53.17 20.19 -29.44
C ASP A 240 -52.06 19.37 -30.12
N LEU A 241 -50.79 19.66 -29.84
CA LEU A 241 -49.62 18.93 -30.35
C LEU A 241 -49.33 17.68 -29.50
N ASN A 242 -50.30 16.79 -29.37
CA ASN A 242 -50.29 15.67 -28.44
C ASN A 242 -49.09 14.72 -28.61
N VAL A 243 -48.66 14.47 -29.86
CA VAL A 243 -47.47 13.61 -30.12
C VAL A 243 -46.21 14.24 -29.56
N LEU A 244 -46.02 15.54 -29.81
CA LEU A 244 -44.86 16.29 -29.29
C LEU A 244 -44.89 16.34 -27.74
N GLY A 245 -46.05 16.62 -27.15
CA GLY A 245 -46.22 16.62 -25.69
C GLY A 245 -45.87 15.27 -25.10
N GLY A 246 -46.32 14.16 -25.70
CA GLY A 246 -45.97 12.82 -25.27
C GLY A 246 -44.49 12.49 -25.34
N VAL A 247 -43.79 12.92 -26.41
CA VAL A 247 -42.35 12.75 -26.52
C VAL A 247 -41.59 13.54 -25.44
N LEU A 248 -42.01 14.80 -25.18
CA LEU A 248 -41.39 15.63 -24.14
C LEU A 248 -41.59 15.04 -22.74
N VAL A 249 -42.76 14.49 -22.44
CA VAL A 249 -43.00 13.79 -21.15
C VAL A 249 -42.09 12.55 -21.04
N ALA A 250 -41.94 11.77 -22.12
CA ALA A 250 -41.06 10.60 -22.07
C ALA A 250 -39.61 10.97 -21.84
N LEU A 251 -39.11 12.05 -22.47
CA LEU A 251 -37.78 12.60 -22.23
C LEU A 251 -37.63 13.11 -20.79
N GLU A 252 -38.64 13.84 -20.27
CA GLU A 252 -38.61 14.36 -18.91
C GLU A 252 -38.56 13.25 -17.87
N LEU A 253 -39.32 12.18 -18.03
CA LEU A 253 -39.26 11.03 -17.11
C LEU A 253 -37.84 10.45 -17.01
N GLY A 254 -37.10 10.41 -18.13
CA GLY A 254 -35.71 10.00 -18.17
C GLY A 254 -34.79 10.97 -17.42
N TRP A 255 -34.91 12.26 -17.69
CA TRP A 255 -34.08 13.29 -17.06
C TRP A 255 -34.41 13.44 -15.57
N TYR A 256 -35.67 13.39 -15.21
CA TYR A 256 -36.13 13.48 -13.83
C TYR A 256 -35.62 12.34 -12.95
N SER A 257 -35.70 11.10 -13.46
CA SER A 257 -35.12 9.94 -12.76
C SER A 257 -33.60 10.04 -12.63
N GLY A 258 -32.92 10.51 -13.68
CA GLY A 258 -31.48 10.79 -13.68
C GLY A 258 -31.10 11.88 -12.65
N ASN A 259 -31.92 12.92 -12.49
CA ASN A 259 -31.74 13.97 -11.50
C ASN A 259 -31.79 13.43 -10.06
N ILE A 260 -32.79 12.59 -9.74
CA ILE A 260 -32.90 11.93 -8.43
C ILE A 260 -31.68 11.06 -8.16
N TYR A 261 -31.31 10.21 -9.11
CA TYR A 261 -30.14 9.34 -9.00
C TYR A 261 -28.84 10.13 -8.81
N SER A 262 -28.67 11.23 -9.56
CA SER A 262 -27.51 12.11 -9.46
C SER A 262 -27.41 12.79 -8.09
N ALA A 263 -28.54 13.20 -7.48
CA ALA A 263 -28.57 13.78 -6.14
C ALA A 263 -28.17 12.76 -5.07
N ILE A 264 -28.72 11.52 -5.13
CA ILE A 264 -28.35 10.43 -4.23
C ILE A 264 -26.85 10.11 -4.33
N ASN A 265 -26.32 9.98 -5.54
CA ASN A 265 -24.89 9.76 -5.77
C ASN A 265 -24.05 10.93 -5.28
N GLY A 266 -24.56 12.17 -5.37
CA GLY A 266 -23.93 13.36 -4.82
C GLY A 266 -23.68 13.23 -3.32
N ALA A 267 -24.68 12.77 -2.56
CA ALA A 267 -24.55 12.53 -1.12
C ALA A 267 -23.50 11.45 -0.81
N HIS A 268 -23.51 10.34 -1.54
CA HIS A 268 -22.49 9.30 -1.38
C HIS A 268 -21.07 9.82 -1.69
N LYS A 269 -20.90 10.62 -2.74
CA LYS A 269 -19.60 11.21 -3.10
C LYS A 269 -19.14 12.20 -2.03
N TYR A 270 -20.03 13.05 -1.52
CA TYR A 270 -19.76 13.97 -0.43
C TYR A 270 -19.23 13.22 0.80
N ASN A 271 -19.97 12.22 1.27
CA ASN A 271 -19.61 11.43 2.45
C ASN A 271 -18.26 10.73 2.29
N ARG A 272 -18.01 10.12 1.10
CA ARG A 272 -16.69 9.50 0.82
C ARG A 272 -15.56 10.52 0.84
N LYS A 273 -15.77 11.70 0.26
CA LYS A 273 -14.78 12.78 0.24
C LYS A 273 -14.44 13.26 1.65
N VAL A 274 -15.44 13.57 2.46
CA VAL A 274 -15.25 14.04 3.85
C VAL A 274 -14.42 13.02 4.66
N ARG A 275 -14.76 11.73 4.58
CA ARG A 275 -14.02 10.67 5.29
C ARG A 275 -12.61 10.49 4.76
N ALA A 276 -12.42 10.56 3.44
CA ALA A 276 -11.11 10.43 2.82
C ALA A 276 -10.19 11.61 3.20
N ASP A 277 -10.73 12.85 3.16
CA ASP A 277 -9.98 14.04 3.53
C ASP A 277 -9.61 14.02 5.03
N PHE A 278 -10.54 13.59 5.89
CA PHE A 278 -10.24 13.39 7.31
C PHE A 278 -9.08 12.43 7.53
N ARG A 279 -9.12 11.24 6.91
CA ARG A 279 -8.03 10.25 7.01
C ARG A 279 -6.71 10.78 6.46
N ARG A 280 -6.74 11.52 5.34
CA ARG A 280 -5.53 12.15 4.76
C ARG A 280 -4.92 13.15 5.73
N ASN A 281 -5.73 14.03 6.31
CA ASN A 281 -5.25 15.02 7.28
C ASN A 281 -4.61 14.36 8.51
N LEU A 282 -5.16 13.21 8.97
CA LEU A 282 -4.55 12.45 10.06
C LEU A 282 -3.18 11.88 9.65
N THR A 283 -3.06 11.38 8.43
CA THR A 283 -1.82 10.84 7.90
C THR A 283 -0.73 11.91 7.78
N ASP A 284 -1.08 13.06 7.20
CA ASP A 284 -0.15 14.17 6.97
C ASP A 284 0.32 14.80 8.29
N SER A 285 -0.56 14.89 9.30
CA SER A 285 -0.25 15.47 10.61
C SER A 285 0.71 14.62 11.44
N LEU A 286 0.78 13.33 11.21
CA LEU A 286 1.53 12.41 12.05
C LEU A 286 2.96 12.19 11.60
N ASN A 287 3.38 12.74 10.45
CA ASN A 287 4.74 12.55 9.92
C ASN A 287 5.23 11.10 10.17
N LEU A 288 4.50 10.13 9.59
CA LEU A 288 4.60 8.70 9.88
C LEU A 288 5.95 8.11 9.46
N ASN A 289 7.03 8.66 10.02
CA ASN A 289 8.34 8.03 10.03
C ASN A 289 8.34 6.88 11.05
N LEU A 290 7.50 5.86 10.80
CA LEU A 290 7.40 4.69 11.68
C LEU A 290 8.75 3.98 11.88
N PHE A 291 9.78 4.31 11.08
CA PHE A 291 11.02 3.55 11.03
C PHE A 291 12.23 4.37 10.55
N THR A 292 12.43 5.56 11.10
CA THR A 292 13.69 6.28 10.93
C THR A 292 14.59 6.07 12.13
N SER A 293 15.29 4.97 12.22
CA SER A 293 16.54 4.93 12.96
C SER A 293 17.64 4.39 12.08
N ARG A 294 18.83 4.99 12.19
CA ARG A 294 20.07 4.64 11.47
C ARG A 294 20.54 3.20 11.73
N GLU A 295 20.06 2.58 12.76
CA GLU A 295 20.18 1.15 12.98
C GLU A 295 18.89 0.52 12.46
N VAL A 296 18.95 -0.03 11.26
CA VAL A 296 17.88 -0.87 10.71
C VAL A 296 17.81 -2.13 11.57
N PRO A 297 16.99 -2.14 12.63
CA PRO A 297 16.66 -3.39 13.25
C PRO A 297 15.80 -4.10 12.23
N LEU A 298 16.37 -5.11 11.63
CA LEU A 298 15.67 -6.20 10.97
C LEU A 298 14.22 -5.90 10.56
N GLY A 299 14.05 -5.07 9.56
CA GLY A 299 12.90 -5.25 8.69
C GLY A 299 11.65 -4.44 8.91
N LEU A 300 11.59 -3.44 9.77
CA LEU A 300 10.39 -2.60 9.87
C LEU A 300 10.60 -1.15 9.43
N ALA A 301 11.73 -0.84 8.79
CA ALA A 301 11.97 0.46 8.15
C ALA A 301 11.14 0.58 6.85
N LEU A 302 9.83 0.56 6.99
CA LEU A 302 8.91 0.90 5.92
C LEU A 302 8.58 2.38 6.07
N LYS A 303 9.27 3.23 5.32
CA LYS A 303 8.77 4.58 5.06
C LYS A 303 7.43 4.40 4.36
N ILE A 304 6.37 4.78 5.04
CA ILE A 304 5.03 4.69 4.49
C ILE A 304 4.79 6.02 3.77
N ASP A 305 5.11 6.04 2.49
CA ASP A 305 4.60 7.07 1.58
C ASP A 305 3.20 6.58 1.17
N PHE A 306 2.18 7.33 1.55
CA PHE A 306 0.78 7.13 1.15
C PHE A 306 0.53 7.70 -0.23
#